data_4eedb6d1ac99771c49a1e3c52a8fe749
#
_entry.id   4eedb6d1ac99771c49a1e3c52a8fe749
#
_cell.length_a   1.000
_cell.length_b   1.000
_cell.length_c   1.000
_cell.angle_alpha   90.00
_cell.angle_beta   90.00
_cell.angle_gamma   90.00
#
_symmetry.space_group_name_H-M   'P 1'
#
loop_
_entity.id
_entity.type
_entity.pdbx_description
1 polymer ?
#
loop_
_entity_poly.entity_id
_entity_poly.type
_entity_poly.pdbx_seq_one_letter_code
_entity_poly.pdbx_strand_id
1 'polypeptide(L)'
;MVAAPHTDALRVVFFGTPEFAVPTLEALRRSRHRVVGVVTQPDRPRGRGHKTSDAPVKAHALAAGVPLLQPERLRDPAFVAALSALTADLAVVAAYGKILTDAVLAVPPLGFINVHASLLPRYRGAAPVHRAILAGERETGVTIMRVVQALDAGPMLASVRRPIGPDETSEELERDLARLGAGLLVSTVDAIADGHVIETPQDEGASTYAHRLTKDDGAIDWMQPAGRIHNQIRGLHPWPHAFSFLNGRRFILRRSAVLPGLTGAAGAVIEAAGDRLTVAAGTGGIAILEIQTEGKRPLSPREFLAGHRVTPGHRFAPQPGSMPGTSGSMPGTPGSMPGSKK
;
A
#
# COMPACT_ATOMS: atom_id res chain seq x y z
N MET A 1 3.29 7.35 36.05
CA MET A 1 3.94 6.21 36.72
C MET A 1 4.67 5.43 35.65
N VAL A 2 6.01 5.42 35.67
CA VAL A 2 6.81 4.59 34.76
C VAL A 2 6.69 3.16 35.32
N ALA A 3 6.14 2.23 34.50
CA ALA A 3 6.09 0.82 34.88
C ALA A 3 7.52 0.31 35.14
N ALA A 4 7.70 -0.52 36.15
CA ALA A 4 9.00 -1.17 36.41
C ALA A 4 9.45 -1.96 35.19
N PRO A 5 10.75 -2.01 34.86
CA PRO A 5 11.24 -2.75 33.70
C PRO A 5 10.89 -4.23 33.85
N HIS A 6 10.17 -4.74 32.85
CA HIS A 6 9.94 -6.18 32.72
C HIS A 6 11.19 -6.78 32.08
N THR A 7 12.13 -7.29 32.90
CA THR A 7 13.32 -7.99 32.39
C THR A 7 12.98 -9.34 31.74
N ASP A 8 11.72 -9.75 31.80
CA ASP A 8 11.21 -11.00 31.28
C ASP A 8 10.58 -10.89 29.90
N ALA A 9 10.41 -12.02 29.22
CA ALA A 9 9.76 -12.15 27.95
C ALA A 9 8.31 -11.64 28.00
N LEU A 10 7.96 -10.64 27.18
CA LEU A 10 6.59 -10.11 27.09
C LEU A 10 5.64 -11.11 26.43
N ARG A 11 4.40 -11.11 26.87
CA ARG A 11 3.26 -11.76 26.24
C ARG A 11 2.68 -10.80 25.20
N VAL A 12 2.77 -11.15 23.93
CA VAL A 12 2.39 -10.27 22.82
C VAL A 12 1.16 -10.80 22.10
N VAL A 13 0.14 -9.97 21.88
CA VAL A 13 -0.93 -10.25 20.95
C VAL A 13 -0.67 -9.54 19.62
N PHE A 14 -0.81 -10.25 18.51
CA PHE A 14 -0.49 -9.75 17.17
C PHE A 14 -1.75 -9.48 16.35
N PHE A 15 -1.84 -8.29 15.76
CA PHE A 15 -2.93 -7.87 14.84
C PHE A 15 -2.38 -7.72 13.43
N GLY A 16 -2.85 -8.53 12.49
CA GLY A 16 -2.41 -8.44 11.09
C GLY A 16 -3.29 -9.25 10.17
N THR A 17 -3.20 -9.00 8.84
CA THR A 17 -4.03 -9.73 7.87
C THR A 17 -3.26 -10.13 6.61
N PRO A 18 -2.66 -9.21 5.81
CA PRO A 18 -2.03 -9.52 4.53
C PRO A 18 -0.61 -10.10 4.70
N GLU A 19 -0.03 -10.47 3.56
CA GLU A 19 1.32 -11.01 3.46
C GLU A 19 2.39 -10.11 4.10
N PHE A 20 2.24 -8.78 4.00
CA PHE A 20 3.12 -7.81 4.65
C PHE A 20 3.31 -8.04 6.15
N ALA A 21 2.28 -8.54 6.84
CA ALA A 21 2.31 -8.76 8.28
C ALA A 21 2.99 -10.08 8.68
N VAL A 22 3.14 -11.04 7.77
CA VAL A 22 3.68 -12.38 8.06
C VAL A 22 5.12 -12.34 8.58
N PRO A 23 6.09 -11.63 7.95
CA PRO A 23 7.46 -11.57 8.46
C PRO A 23 7.55 -11.04 9.90
N THR A 24 6.69 -10.07 10.24
CA THR A 24 6.60 -9.49 11.59
C THR A 24 6.11 -10.52 12.61
N LEU A 25 5.04 -11.25 12.30
CA LEU A 25 4.53 -12.33 13.15
C LEU A 25 5.59 -13.42 13.37
N GLU A 26 6.26 -13.83 12.31
CA GLU A 26 7.29 -14.86 12.40
C GLU A 26 8.52 -14.43 13.18
N ALA A 27 8.97 -13.17 13.04
CA ALA A 27 10.08 -12.63 13.81
C ALA A 27 9.76 -12.59 15.31
N LEU A 28 8.55 -12.14 15.67
CA LEU A 28 8.09 -12.18 17.08
C LEU A 28 8.06 -13.59 17.64
N ARG A 29 7.58 -14.57 16.88
CA ARG A 29 7.53 -15.97 17.32
C ARG A 29 8.90 -16.61 17.52
N ARG A 30 9.92 -16.11 16.82
CA ARG A 30 11.33 -16.56 16.96
C ARG A 30 12.11 -15.77 18.01
N SER A 31 11.55 -14.68 18.52
CA SER A 31 12.17 -13.85 19.54
C SER A 31 12.04 -14.46 20.95
N ARG A 32 12.59 -13.79 21.95
CA ARG A 32 12.41 -14.17 23.37
C ARG A 32 10.96 -13.98 23.87
N HIS A 33 10.13 -13.20 23.16
CA HIS A 33 8.77 -12.88 23.55
C HIS A 33 7.78 -13.98 23.14
N ARG A 34 6.63 -14.04 23.83
CA ARG A 34 5.63 -15.06 23.58
C ARG A 34 4.42 -14.48 22.84
N VAL A 35 4.17 -14.91 21.62
CA VAL A 35 2.91 -14.61 20.92
C VAL A 35 1.79 -15.44 21.55
N VAL A 36 0.89 -14.79 22.30
CA VAL A 36 -0.20 -15.43 23.05
C VAL A 36 -1.51 -15.49 22.28
N GLY A 37 -1.63 -14.74 21.19
CA GLY A 37 -2.79 -14.76 20.30
C GLY A 37 -2.54 -13.94 19.04
N VAL A 38 -3.30 -14.25 18.01
CA VAL A 38 -3.32 -13.53 16.73
C VAL A 38 -4.73 -13.06 16.45
N VAL A 39 -4.87 -11.81 16.03
CA VAL A 39 -6.14 -11.21 15.60
C VAL A 39 -6.02 -10.88 14.11
N THR A 40 -6.89 -11.44 13.30
CA THR A 40 -6.96 -11.16 11.87
C THR A 40 -8.38 -10.80 11.44
N GLN A 41 -8.54 -10.22 10.24
CA GLN A 41 -9.88 -9.97 9.72
C GLN A 41 -10.60 -11.29 9.41
N PRO A 42 -11.94 -11.32 9.52
CA PRO A 42 -12.74 -12.46 9.09
C PRO A 42 -12.46 -12.84 7.64
N ASP A 43 -12.61 -14.12 7.33
CA ASP A 43 -12.45 -14.64 5.98
C ASP A 43 -13.48 -13.98 5.06
N ARG A 44 -13.03 -13.56 3.90
CA ARG A 44 -13.89 -13.01 2.86
C ARG A 44 -13.69 -13.74 1.56
N PRO A 45 -14.75 -14.02 0.78
CA PRO A 45 -14.62 -14.56 -0.56
C PRO A 45 -13.67 -13.71 -1.40
N ARG A 46 -12.64 -14.32 -2.01
CA ARG A 46 -11.68 -13.65 -2.89
C ARG A 46 -11.74 -14.23 -4.29
N GLY A 47 -11.58 -13.37 -5.30
CA GLY A 47 -11.43 -13.75 -6.70
C GLY A 47 -12.70 -14.23 -7.40
N ARG A 48 -12.55 -14.56 -8.71
CA ARG A 48 -13.61 -15.14 -9.52
C ARG A 48 -13.83 -16.60 -9.06
N GLY A 49 -14.96 -16.89 -8.45
CA GLY A 49 -15.31 -18.24 -7.97
C GLY A 49 -15.56 -18.35 -6.47
N HIS A 50 -15.55 -17.23 -5.74
CA HIS A 50 -15.92 -17.15 -4.31
C HIS A 50 -15.26 -18.17 -3.38
N LYS A 51 -14.08 -18.72 -3.74
CA LYS A 51 -13.33 -19.56 -2.82
C LYS A 51 -12.79 -18.71 -1.68
N THR A 52 -13.16 -19.04 -0.46
CA THR A 52 -12.54 -18.50 0.75
C THR A 52 -11.12 -19.05 0.82
N SER A 53 -10.12 -18.18 0.66
CA SER A 53 -8.75 -18.52 1.03
C SER A 53 -8.45 -17.88 2.38
N ASP A 54 -7.79 -18.62 3.23
CA ASP A 54 -7.31 -18.07 4.50
C ASP A 54 -6.46 -16.82 4.28
N ALA A 55 -6.63 -15.83 5.15
CA ALA A 55 -5.70 -14.70 5.16
C ALA A 55 -4.29 -15.22 5.49
N PRO A 56 -3.20 -14.66 4.88
CA PRO A 56 -1.84 -15.13 5.13
C PRO A 56 -1.50 -15.25 6.61
N VAL A 57 -1.81 -14.24 7.42
CA VAL A 57 -1.58 -14.28 8.87
C VAL A 57 -2.37 -15.39 9.56
N LYS A 58 -3.61 -15.69 9.13
CA LYS A 58 -4.41 -16.79 9.66
C LYS A 58 -3.73 -18.14 9.41
N ALA A 59 -3.29 -18.38 8.17
CA ALA A 59 -2.62 -19.61 7.81
C ALA A 59 -1.37 -19.87 8.67
N HIS A 60 -0.56 -18.83 8.88
CA HIS A 60 0.64 -18.90 9.73
C HIS A 60 0.30 -19.10 11.23
N ALA A 61 -0.75 -18.45 11.75
CA ALA A 61 -1.19 -18.63 13.13
C ALA A 61 -1.66 -20.07 13.38
N LEU A 62 -2.48 -20.63 12.49
CA LEU A 62 -2.99 -22.00 12.58
C LEU A 62 -1.85 -23.03 12.50
N ALA A 63 -0.94 -22.87 11.53
CA ALA A 63 0.22 -23.76 11.38
C ALA A 63 1.13 -23.74 12.61
N ALA A 64 1.11 -22.65 13.36
CA ALA A 64 1.89 -22.45 14.58
C ALA A 64 1.17 -22.88 15.88
N GLY A 65 -0.10 -23.24 15.81
CA GLY A 65 -0.92 -23.54 16.98
C GLY A 65 -1.17 -22.34 17.90
N VAL A 66 -1.09 -21.11 17.37
CA VAL A 66 -1.35 -19.88 18.13
C VAL A 66 -2.85 -19.60 18.16
N PRO A 67 -3.45 -19.25 19.32
CA PRO A 67 -4.85 -18.86 19.41
C PRO A 67 -5.21 -17.76 18.40
N LEU A 68 -6.31 -17.95 17.67
CA LEU A 68 -6.75 -17.07 16.60
C LEU A 68 -8.10 -16.44 16.93
N LEU A 69 -8.18 -15.12 16.80
CA LEU A 69 -9.41 -14.34 16.94
C LEU A 69 -9.74 -13.63 15.60
N GLN A 70 -10.99 -13.76 15.13
CA GLN A 70 -11.46 -13.13 13.88
C GLN A 70 -12.74 -12.33 14.14
N PRO A 71 -12.67 -11.18 14.85
CA PRO A 71 -13.84 -10.41 15.21
C PRO A 71 -14.48 -9.73 14.01
N GLU A 72 -15.79 -9.91 13.83
CA GLU A 72 -16.58 -9.12 12.87
C GLU A 72 -16.58 -7.65 13.26
N ARG A 73 -16.77 -7.35 14.54
CA ARG A 73 -16.80 -6.01 15.10
C ARG A 73 -15.88 -5.89 16.30
N LEU A 74 -14.96 -4.92 16.25
CA LEU A 74 -13.99 -4.69 17.34
C LEU A 74 -14.62 -4.17 18.64
N ARG A 75 -15.79 -3.57 18.55
CA ARG A 75 -16.57 -3.08 19.71
C ARG A 75 -17.40 -4.15 20.40
N ASP A 76 -17.39 -5.39 19.90
CA ASP A 76 -18.11 -6.49 20.52
C ASP A 76 -17.52 -6.79 21.91
N PRO A 77 -18.32 -6.73 23.01
CA PRO A 77 -17.86 -7.06 24.35
C PRO A 77 -17.25 -8.47 24.45
N ALA A 78 -17.80 -9.43 23.71
CA ALA A 78 -17.28 -10.79 23.69
C ALA A 78 -15.85 -10.86 23.12
N PHE A 79 -15.58 -10.04 22.08
CA PHE A 79 -14.21 -9.94 21.54
C PHE A 79 -13.25 -9.28 22.54
N VAL A 80 -13.68 -8.19 23.21
CA VAL A 80 -12.83 -7.51 24.22
C VAL A 80 -12.55 -8.45 25.38
N ALA A 81 -13.53 -9.23 25.84
CA ALA A 81 -13.33 -10.25 26.89
C ALA A 81 -12.36 -11.36 26.43
N ALA A 82 -12.51 -11.88 25.20
CA ALA A 82 -11.60 -12.87 24.64
C ALA A 82 -10.17 -12.34 24.50
N LEU A 83 -10.01 -11.08 24.07
CA LEU A 83 -8.71 -10.42 23.98
C LEU A 83 -8.07 -10.26 25.37
N SER A 84 -8.84 -9.84 26.37
CA SER A 84 -8.37 -9.70 27.77
C SER A 84 -7.96 -11.04 28.37
N ALA A 85 -8.66 -12.13 28.03
CA ALA A 85 -8.33 -13.48 28.50
C ALA A 85 -6.97 -13.98 27.98
N LEU A 86 -6.42 -13.41 26.91
CA LEU A 86 -5.06 -13.69 26.45
C LEU A 86 -4.00 -13.17 27.41
N THR A 87 -4.33 -12.25 28.33
CA THR A 87 -3.39 -11.63 29.29
C THR A 87 -2.10 -11.17 28.61
N ALA A 88 -2.25 -10.46 27.47
CA ALA A 88 -1.13 -9.90 26.75
C ALA A 88 -0.60 -8.61 27.44
N ASP A 89 0.72 -8.46 27.51
CA ASP A 89 1.38 -7.25 28.05
C ASP A 89 1.38 -6.13 26.99
N LEU A 90 1.60 -6.49 25.73
CA LEU A 90 1.75 -5.59 24.59
C LEU A 90 0.96 -6.10 23.38
N ALA A 91 0.41 -5.20 22.59
CA ALA A 91 -0.14 -5.53 21.28
C ALA A 91 0.71 -4.96 20.15
N VAL A 92 0.91 -5.76 19.09
CA VAL A 92 1.61 -5.37 17.87
C VAL A 92 0.64 -5.39 16.71
N VAL A 93 0.63 -4.31 15.93
CA VAL A 93 -0.19 -4.18 14.72
C VAL A 93 0.73 -4.13 13.49
N ALA A 94 0.40 -4.89 12.46
CA ALA A 94 0.99 -4.78 11.13
C ALA A 94 -0.10 -4.99 10.07
N ALA A 95 -0.44 -3.95 9.34
CA ALA A 95 -1.44 -3.98 8.25
C ALA A 95 -2.75 -4.71 8.63
N TYR A 96 -3.34 -4.41 9.77
CA TYR A 96 -4.58 -5.04 10.23
C TYR A 96 -5.82 -4.53 9.45
N GLY A 97 -5.83 -3.24 9.09
CA GLY A 97 -6.83 -2.64 8.21
C GLY A 97 -8.19 -2.31 8.84
N LYS A 98 -8.29 -2.29 10.17
CA LYS A 98 -9.44 -1.75 10.92
C LYS A 98 -8.96 -0.75 11.97
N ILE A 99 -9.76 0.28 12.23
CA ILE A 99 -9.52 1.25 13.31
C ILE A 99 -9.82 0.56 14.64
N LEU A 100 -8.86 0.61 15.57
CA LEU A 100 -8.99 0.05 16.91
C LEU A 100 -9.84 0.98 17.78
N THR A 101 -10.71 0.40 18.61
CA THR A 101 -11.56 1.15 19.54
C THR A 101 -10.84 1.37 20.88
N ASP A 102 -11.26 2.38 21.66
CA ASP A 102 -10.69 2.66 22.99
C ASP A 102 -10.70 1.44 23.89
N ALA A 103 -11.82 0.70 23.87
CA ALA A 103 -11.97 -0.51 24.66
C ALA A 103 -10.93 -1.58 24.31
N VAL A 104 -10.54 -1.69 23.04
CA VAL A 104 -9.48 -2.61 22.58
C VAL A 104 -8.11 -2.06 22.95
N LEU A 105 -7.87 -0.76 22.73
CA LEU A 105 -6.59 -0.12 23.04
C LEU A 105 -6.23 -0.15 24.52
N ALA A 106 -7.23 -0.19 25.39
CA ALA A 106 -7.05 -0.24 26.85
C ALA A 106 -6.70 -1.64 27.40
N VAL A 107 -6.76 -2.72 26.59
CA VAL A 107 -6.58 -4.08 27.09
C VAL A 107 -5.13 -4.39 27.47
N PRO A 108 -4.11 -4.25 26.60
CA PRO A 108 -2.73 -4.51 27.00
C PRO A 108 -2.16 -3.36 27.83
N PRO A 109 -1.56 -3.63 28.99
CA PRO A 109 -1.05 -2.58 29.87
C PRO A 109 0.10 -1.76 29.27
N LEU A 110 0.91 -2.32 28.37
CA LEU A 110 1.95 -1.61 27.63
C LEU A 110 1.44 -0.99 26.32
N GLY A 111 0.10 -1.07 26.06
CA GLY A 111 -0.56 -0.48 24.91
C GLY A 111 -0.31 -1.20 23.59
N PHE A 112 -0.43 -0.46 22.51
CA PHE A 112 -0.29 -0.94 21.13
C PHE A 112 0.85 -0.24 20.43
N ILE A 113 1.61 -0.99 19.64
CA ILE A 113 2.58 -0.45 18.68
C ILE A 113 2.25 -0.92 17.26
N ASN A 114 2.58 -0.11 16.24
CA ASN A 114 2.31 -0.40 14.84
C ASN A 114 3.59 -0.38 14.01
N VAL A 115 3.70 -1.34 13.09
CA VAL A 115 4.72 -1.38 12.04
C VAL A 115 4.18 -0.61 10.84
N HIS A 116 4.61 0.63 10.66
CA HIS A 116 4.14 1.51 9.59
C HIS A 116 5.18 1.62 8.47
N ALA A 117 4.76 1.36 7.23
CA ALA A 117 5.66 1.26 6.07
C ALA A 117 5.97 2.64 5.45
N SER A 118 6.35 3.61 6.27
CA SER A 118 6.91 4.90 5.85
C SER A 118 7.84 5.49 6.90
N LEU A 119 8.53 6.56 6.54
CA LEU A 119 9.25 7.43 7.46
C LEU A 119 8.27 8.49 8.00
N LEU A 120 7.60 8.19 9.12
CA LEU A 120 6.71 9.15 9.76
C LEU A 120 7.46 10.44 10.17
N PRO A 121 6.79 11.59 10.16
CA PRO A 121 5.35 11.81 10.03
C PRO A 121 4.81 11.81 8.59
N ARG A 122 5.64 11.52 7.58
CA ARG A 122 5.20 11.48 6.18
C ARG A 122 4.47 10.18 5.85
N TYR A 123 3.45 10.28 4.97
CA TYR A 123 2.67 9.15 4.48
C TYR A 123 1.90 8.38 5.57
N ARG A 124 1.25 9.09 6.52
CA ARG A 124 0.26 8.49 7.41
C ARG A 124 -0.89 7.89 6.59
N GLY A 125 -1.44 6.74 6.97
CA GLY A 125 -2.62 6.15 6.35
C GLY A 125 -2.39 4.85 5.60
N ALA A 126 -3.27 4.57 4.61
CA ALA A 126 -3.51 3.21 4.13
C ALA A 126 -2.56 2.69 3.06
N ALA A 127 -1.84 3.58 2.32
CA ALA A 127 -1.05 3.17 1.15
C ALA A 127 0.32 3.89 1.09
N PRO A 128 1.12 3.88 2.19
CA PRO A 128 2.35 4.67 2.28
C PRO A 128 3.37 4.30 1.20
N VAL A 129 3.61 3.03 0.95
CA VAL A 129 4.59 2.54 -0.04
C VAL A 129 4.22 2.97 -1.45
N HIS A 130 2.98 2.74 -1.84
CA HIS A 130 2.48 3.13 -3.16
C HIS A 130 2.57 4.64 -3.37
N ARG A 131 2.10 5.44 -2.40
CA ARG A 131 2.09 6.90 -2.50
C ARG A 131 3.50 7.49 -2.52
N ALA A 132 4.47 6.90 -1.83
CA ALA A 132 5.88 7.30 -1.90
C ALA A 132 6.45 7.10 -3.32
N ILE A 133 6.20 5.95 -3.95
CA ILE A 133 6.63 5.70 -5.34
C ILE A 133 5.92 6.64 -6.32
N LEU A 134 4.61 6.82 -6.19
CA LEU A 134 3.83 7.74 -7.04
C LEU A 134 4.34 9.18 -6.96
N ALA A 135 4.77 9.61 -5.77
CA ALA A 135 5.37 10.93 -5.55
C ALA A 135 6.80 11.05 -6.11
N GLY A 136 7.43 9.94 -6.49
CA GLY A 136 8.81 9.91 -6.99
C GLY A 136 9.86 10.04 -5.89
N GLU A 137 9.53 9.61 -4.67
CA GLU A 137 10.50 9.58 -3.58
C GLU A 137 11.66 8.65 -3.93
N ARG A 138 12.85 9.02 -3.47
CA ARG A 138 14.07 8.23 -3.62
C ARG A 138 14.39 7.37 -2.41
N GLU A 139 13.69 7.61 -1.32
CA GLU A 139 13.86 6.95 -0.04
C GLU A 139 12.51 6.77 0.65
N THR A 140 12.35 5.69 1.37
CA THR A 140 11.28 5.42 2.31
C THR A 140 11.84 4.66 3.50
N GLY A 141 10.99 3.99 4.27
CA GLY A 141 11.43 3.18 5.40
C GLY A 141 10.28 2.56 6.16
N VAL A 142 10.59 2.14 7.37
CA VAL A 142 9.60 1.64 8.33
C VAL A 142 9.77 2.42 9.63
N THR A 143 8.64 2.78 10.24
CA THR A 143 8.58 3.38 11.57
C THR A 143 7.77 2.48 12.50
N ILE A 144 8.31 2.16 13.67
CA ILE A 144 7.55 1.60 14.78
C ILE A 144 7.03 2.77 15.62
N MET A 145 5.72 2.81 15.86
CA MET A 145 5.07 3.90 16.58
C MET A 145 4.03 3.40 17.56
N ARG A 146 3.68 4.17 18.59
CA ARG A 146 2.52 3.94 19.43
C ARG A 146 1.23 4.13 18.65
N VAL A 147 0.26 3.26 18.88
CA VAL A 147 -1.07 3.44 18.34
C VAL A 147 -1.89 4.33 19.27
N VAL A 148 -2.45 5.41 18.69
CA VAL A 148 -3.36 6.34 19.34
C VAL A 148 -4.64 6.46 18.51
N GLN A 149 -5.65 7.20 18.99
CA GLN A 149 -6.90 7.43 18.27
C GLN A 149 -6.71 8.11 16.91
N ALA A 150 -5.80 9.10 16.84
CA ALA A 150 -5.48 9.79 15.59
C ALA A 150 -4.68 8.87 14.66
N LEU A 151 -5.07 8.85 13.39
CA LEU A 151 -4.51 7.96 12.37
C LEU A 151 -3.00 8.15 12.22
N ASP A 152 -2.26 7.10 12.59
CA ASP A 152 -0.79 7.03 12.50
C ASP A 152 -0.03 8.23 13.08
N ALA A 153 -0.61 8.90 14.11
CA ALA A 153 -0.07 10.13 14.72
C ALA A 153 0.61 9.91 16.08
N GLY A 154 0.66 8.67 16.58
CA GLY A 154 1.31 8.37 17.86
C GLY A 154 2.82 8.58 17.84
N PRO A 155 3.46 8.68 19.03
CA PRO A 155 4.90 8.84 19.15
C PRO A 155 5.66 7.74 18.43
N MET A 156 6.76 8.10 17.77
CA MET A 156 7.68 7.18 17.10
C MET A 156 8.63 6.57 18.12
N LEU A 157 8.88 5.25 18.01
CA LEU A 157 9.79 4.50 18.87
C LEU A 157 11.11 4.19 18.18
N ALA A 158 11.04 3.82 16.90
CA ALA A 158 12.19 3.50 16.08
C ALA A 158 11.88 3.70 14.61
N SER A 159 12.89 3.93 13.78
CA SER A 159 12.74 3.97 12.33
C SER A 159 13.97 3.41 11.62
N VAL A 160 13.77 2.88 10.41
CA VAL A 160 14.82 2.44 9.53
C VAL A 160 14.56 2.96 8.11
N ARG A 161 15.60 3.47 7.46
CA ARG A 161 15.54 4.03 6.10
C ARG A 161 15.93 2.99 5.05
N ARG A 162 15.36 3.13 3.85
CA ARG A 162 15.67 2.30 2.70
C ARG A 162 15.53 3.12 1.40
N PRO A 163 16.54 3.12 0.53
CA PRO A 163 16.41 3.70 -0.81
C PRO A 163 15.34 2.99 -1.63
N ILE A 164 14.69 3.73 -2.55
CA ILE A 164 13.75 3.18 -3.54
C ILE A 164 14.49 3.07 -4.87
N GLY A 165 14.57 1.86 -5.42
CA GLY A 165 15.16 1.62 -6.73
C GLY A 165 14.37 2.32 -7.86
N PRO A 166 15.04 2.74 -8.95
CA PRO A 166 14.40 3.51 -10.03
C PRO A 166 13.28 2.76 -10.74
N ASP A 167 13.40 1.45 -10.89
CA ASP A 167 12.45 0.58 -11.59
C ASP A 167 11.70 -0.37 -10.64
N GLU A 168 11.93 -0.23 -9.34
CA GLU A 168 11.36 -1.08 -8.31
C GLU A 168 9.87 -0.87 -8.18
N THR A 169 9.09 -1.95 -8.13
CA THR A 169 7.65 -1.93 -7.95
C THR A 169 7.27 -1.81 -6.47
N SER A 170 6.03 -1.40 -6.20
CA SER A 170 5.54 -1.35 -4.83
C SER A 170 5.50 -2.74 -4.17
N GLU A 171 5.25 -3.81 -4.92
CA GLU A 171 5.27 -5.19 -4.39
C GLU A 171 6.67 -5.61 -3.93
N GLU A 172 7.70 -5.29 -4.72
CA GLU A 172 9.10 -5.56 -4.38
C GLU A 172 9.52 -4.77 -3.15
N LEU A 173 9.18 -3.48 -3.12
CA LEU A 173 9.46 -2.58 -2.00
C LEU A 173 8.73 -3.00 -0.71
N GLU A 174 7.44 -3.33 -0.79
CA GLU A 174 6.66 -3.82 0.36
C GLU A 174 7.25 -5.08 0.98
N ARG A 175 7.71 -6.01 0.14
CA ARG A 175 8.35 -7.26 0.60
C ARG A 175 9.62 -6.98 1.42
N ASP A 176 10.44 -6.03 0.96
CA ASP A 176 11.66 -5.65 1.66
C ASP A 176 11.37 -4.87 2.95
N LEU A 177 10.42 -3.92 2.89
CA LEU A 177 10.00 -3.17 4.08
C LEU A 177 9.37 -4.06 5.15
N ALA A 178 8.65 -5.12 4.76
CA ALA A 178 8.11 -6.11 5.69
C ALA A 178 9.21 -6.83 6.46
N ARG A 179 10.33 -7.19 5.79
CA ARG A 179 11.49 -7.85 6.43
C ARG A 179 12.24 -6.88 7.35
N LEU A 180 12.50 -5.66 6.87
CA LEU A 180 13.16 -4.61 7.67
C LEU A 180 12.33 -4.27 8.91
N GLY A 181 11.02 -4.09 8.73
CA GLY A 181 10.09 -3.81 9.82
C GLY A 181 10.01 -4.92 10.85
N ALA A 182 10.12 -6.18 10.42
CA ALA A 182 10.12 -7.33 11.31
C ALA A 182 11.33 -7.31 12.26
N GLY A 183 12.54 -7.06 11.76
CA GLY A 183 13.75 -6.93 12.58
C GLY A 183 13.69 -5.72 13.51
N LEU A 184 13.29 -4.56 12.99
CA LEU A 184 13.13 -3.33 13.77
C LEU A 184 12.09 -3.51 14.89
N LEU A 185 11.00 -4.23 14.63
CA LEU A 185 9.97 -4.48 15.63
C LEU A 185 10.52 -5.29 16.80
N VAL A 186 11.23 -6.40 16.56
CA VAL A 186 11.75 -7.25 17.63
C VAL A 186 12.67 -6.44 18.54
N SER A 187 13.63 -5.70 17.99
CA SER A 187 14.51 -4.84 18.78
C SER A 187 13.76 -3.75 19.56
N THR A 188 12.66 -3.23 18.99
CA THR A 188 11.80 -2.26 19.69
C THR A 188 11.03 -2.91 20.83
N VAL A 189 10.51 -4.13 20.66
CA VAL A 189 9.82 -4.88 21.72
C VAL A 189 10.80 -5.25 22.84
N ASP A 190 12.04 -5.61 22.50
CA ASP A 190 13.11 -5.81 23.48
C ASP A 190 13.36 -4.54 24.31
N ALA A 191 13.49 -3.38 23.65
CA ALA A 191 13.70 -2.10 24.32
C ALA A 191 12.51 -1.71 25.23
N ILE A 192 11.27 -2.04 24.83
CA ILE A 192 10.08 -1.84 25.66
C ILE A 192 10.15 -2.73 26.92
N ALA A 193 10.49 -4.02 26.76
CA ALA A 193 10.62 -4.96 27.86
C ALA A 193 11.68 -4.53 28.86
N ASP A 194 12.80 -4.03 28.35
CA ASP A 194 13.94 -3.58 29.14
C ASP A 194 13.74 -2.15 29.73
N GLY A 195 12.63 -1.47 29.41
CA GLY A 195 12.31 -0.12 29.88
C GLY A 195 13.18 1.00 29.28
N HIS A 196 13.83 0.73 28.14
CA HIS A 196 14.79 1.64 27.49
C HIS A 196 14.23 2.32 26.23
N VAL A 197 12.92 2.18 25.94
CA VAL A 197 12.31 2.79 24.75
C VAL A 197 12.19 4.31 24.90
N ILE A 198 12.58 5.03 23.87
CA ILE A 198 12.40 6.49 23.78
C ILE A 198 11.23 6.79 22.84
N GLU A 199 10.27 7.54 23.34
CA GLU A 199 9.11 7.98 22.54
C GLU A 199 9.34 9.40 22.01
N THR A 200 9.38 9.54 20.69
CA THR A 200 9.56 10.83 20.00
C THR A 200 8.24 11.27 19.40
N PRO A 201 7.66 12.39 19.84
CA PRO A 201 6.47 12.98 19.21
C PRO A 201 6.70 13.26 17.73
N GLN A 202 5.66 13.08 16.91
CA GLN A 202 5.71 13.44 15.49
C GLN A 202 5.56 14.96 15.32
N ASP A 203 6.26 15.53 14.33
CA ASP A 203 6.04 16.91 13.88
C ASP A 203 4.79 16.97 12.99
N GLU A 204 3.72 17.56 13.50
CA GLU A 204 2.46 17.72 12.77
C GLU A 204 2.61 18.59 11.51
N GLY A 205 3.52 19.58 11.53
CA GLY A 205 3.78 20.45 10.38
C GLY A 205 4.43 19.73 9.20
N ALA A 206 5.12 18.61 9.45
CA ALA A 206 5.75 17.77 8.45
C ALA A 206 4.89 16.57 8.01
N SER A 207 3.68 16.42 8.58
CA SER A 207 2.82 15.28 8.30
C SER A 207 2.23 15.32 6.89
N THR A 208 2.17 14.15 6.23
CA THR A 208 1.47 13.97 4.96
C THR A 208 0.64 12.70 4.99
N TYR A 209 -0.37 12.61 4.11
CA TYR A 209 -1.33 11.50 4.13
C TYR A 209 -1.26 10.63 2.88
N ALA A 210 -1.22 9.32 3.08
CA ALA A 210 -1.24 8.28 2.05
C ALA A 210 -2.64 7.67 1.96
N HIS A 211 -3.53 8.35 1.26
CA HIS A 211 -4.90 7.89 1.07
C HIS A 211 -4.95 6.53 0.37
N ARG A 212 -5.97 5.75 0.71
CA ARG A 212 -6.25 4.47 0.08
C ARG A 212 -6.30 4.61 -1.44
N LEU A 213 -5.72 3.62 -2.14
CA LEU A 213 -5.79 3.54 -3.60
C LEU A 213 -7.20 3.19 -4.07
N THR A 214 -7.55 3.72 -5.24
CA THR A 214 -8.77 3.41 -5.97
C THR A 214 -8.44 2.86 -7.35
N LYS A 215 -9.42 2.32 -8.07
CA LYS A 215 -9.21 1.87 -9.45
C LYS A 215 -8.88 3.04 -10.39
N ASP A 216 -9.38 4.22 -10.08
CA ASP A 216 -9.21 5.42 -10.92
C ASP A 216 -7.79 5.98 -10.85
N ASP A 217 -7.05 5.72 -9.74
CA ASP A 217 -5.62 6.02 -9.67
C ASP A 217 -4.82 5.34 -10.80
N GLY A 218 -5.35 4.26 -11.38
CA GLY A 218 -4.70 3.50 -12.45
C GLY A 218 -4.80 4.10 -13.86
N ALA A 219 -5.71 5.04 -14.12
CA ALA A 219 -5.85 5.63 -15.45
C ALA A 219 -4.62 6.48 -15.80
N ILE A 220 -3.92 6.13 -16.88
CA ILE A 220 -2.72 6.86 -17.30
C ILE A 220 -3.12 8.13 -18.05
N ASP A 221 -2.70 9.28 -17.51
CA ASP A 221 -2.69 10.55 -18.23
C ASP A 221 -1.37 10.71 -18.98
N TRP A 222 -1.39 10.49 -20.28
CA TRP A 222 -0.21 10.60 -21.13
C TRP A 222 0.35 12.03 -21.28
N MET A 223 -0.39 13.05 -20.83
CA MET A 223 0.12 14.43 -20.77
C MET A 223 1.13 14.64 -19.66
N GLN A 224 1.23 13.72 -18.70
CA GLN A 224 2.21 13.78 -17.63
C GLN A 224 3.62 13.48 -18.16
N PRO A 225 4.68 13.95 -17.46
CA PRO A 225 6.06 13.56 -17.76
C PRO A 225 6.26 12.04 -17.67
N ALA A 226 7.12 11.49 -18.52
CA ALA A 226 7.44 10.06 -18.57
C ALA A 226 7.82 9.48 -17.21
N GLY A 227 8.58 10.21 -16.38
CA GLY A 227 8.93 9.77 -15.03
C GLY A 227 7.72 9.60 -14.11
N ARG A 228 6.69 10.44 -14.23
CA ARG A 228 5.44 10.29 -13.47
C ARG A 228 4.64 9.07 -13.93
N ILE A 229 4.53 8.85 -15.23
CA ILE A 229 3.84 7.69 -15.80
C ILE A 229 4.56 6.40 -15.39
N HIS A 230 5.90 6.38 -15.44
CA HIS A 230 6.70 5.26 -14.98
C HIS A 230 6.47 4.97 -13.49
N ASN A 231 6.48 5.99 -12.63
CA ASN A 231 6.17 5.85 -11.21
C ASN A 231 4.74 5.34 -10.98
N GLN A 232 3.76 5.76 -11.80
CA GLN A 232 2.39 5.25 -11.73
C GLN A 232 2.35 3.76 -12.09
N ILE A 233 3.04 3.33 -13.14
CA ILE A 233 3.09 1.93 -13.57
C ILE A 233 3.68 1.05 -12.46
N ARG A 234 4.87 1.39 -11.95
CA ARG A 234 5.57 0.60 -10.93
C ARG A 234 4.95 0.74 -9.53
N GLY A 235 4.42 1.92 -9.19
CA GLY A 235 3.83 2.20 -7.88
C GLY A 235 2.43 1.62 -7.69
N LEU A 236 1.71 1.30 -8.76
CA LEU A 236 0.38 0.69 -8.69
C LEU A 236 0.39 -0.83 -8.98
N HIS A 237 1.57 -1.43 -9.08
CA HIS A 237 1.71 -2.89 -9.17
C HIS A 237 1.76 -3.49 -7.75
N PRO A 238 1.03 -4.56 -7.41
CA PRO A 238 0.15 -5.37 -8.27
C PRO A 238 -1.31 -4.92 -8.30
N TRP A 239 -1.68 -3.88 -7.59
CA TRP A 239 -3.04 -3.34 -7.56
C TRP A 239 -3.03 -1.83 -7.31
N PRO A 240 -3.89 -1.04 -8.00
CA PRO A 240 -4.92 -1.43 -8.98
C PRO A 240 -4.38 -1.66 -10.39
N HIS A 241 -3.08 -1.55 -10.62
CA HIS A 241 -2.37 -1.44 -11.89
C HIS A 241 -2.63 -0.13 -12.63
N ALA A 242 -1.60 0.36 -13.32
CA ALA A 242 -1.75 1.41 -14.30
C ALA A 242 -2.32 0.84 -15.60
N PHE A 243 -3.23 1.57 -16.23
CA PHE A 243 -3.89 1.14 -17.46
C PHE A 243 -4.14 2.30 -18.43
N SER A 244 -4.28 1.93 -19.69
CA SER A 244 -4.66 2.84 -20.76
C SER A 244 -5.49 2.11 -21.82
N PHE A 245 -6.09 2.86 -22.73
CA PHE A 245 -6.89 2.32 -23.84
C PHE A 245 -6.17 2.52 -25.16
N LEU A 246 -6.15 1.48 -25.98
CA LEU A 246 -5.65 1.50 -27.35
C LEU A 246 -6.73 0.90 -28.27
N ASN A 247 -7.16 1.64 -29.28
CA ASN A 247 -8.24 1.20 -30.17
C ASN A 247 -9.50 0.73 -29.42
N GLY A 248 -9.90 1.47 -28.38
CA GLY A 248 -11.07 1.18 -27.54
C GLY A 248 -10.92 0.00 -26.57
N ARG A 249 -9.79 -0.70 -26.56
CA ARG A 249 -9.52 -1.83 -25.65
C ARG A 249 -8.64 -1.38 -24.50
N ARG A 250 -8.95 -1.86 -23.28
CA ARG A 250 -8.17 -1.61 -22.08
C ARG A 250 -6.96 -2.54 -22.00
N PHE A 251 -5.80 -1.95 -21.71
CA PHE A 251 -4.55 -2.65 -21.45
C PHE A 251 -3.95 -2.18 -20.14
N ILE A 252 -3.43 -3.12 -19.38
CA ILE A 252 -2.69 -2.89 -18.16
C ILE A 252 -1.20 -2.81 -18.53
N LEU A 253 -0.52 -1.77 -18.09
CA LEU A 253 0.93 -1.63 -18.22
C LEU A 253 1.56 -2.07 -16.90
N ARG A 254 2.43 -3.08 -16.95
CA ARG A 254 2.98 -3.71 -15.74
C ARG A 254 4.41 -3.31 -15.46
N ARG A 255 5.20 -3.18 -16.53
CA ARG A 255 6.60 -2.77 -16.49
C ARG A 255 6.89 -1.77 -17.60
N SER A 256 7.72 -0.79 -17.30
CA SER A 256 8.15 0.24 -18.26
C SER A 256 9.56 0.73 -17.94
N ALA A 257 10.13 1.46 -18.88
CA ALA A 257 11.33 2.25 -18.66
C ALA A 257 11.15 3.66 -19.23
N VAL A 258 11.82 4.65 -18.65
CA VAL A 258 11.76 6.03 -19.08
C VAL A 258 12.71 6.25 -20.26
N LEU A 259 12.23 6.94 -21.30
CA LEU A 259 13.01 7.38 -22.47
C LEU A 259 13.06 8.92 -22.49
N PRO A 260 14.09 9.54 -21.85
CA PRO A 260 14.09 11.00 -21.62
C PRO A 260 14.08 11.83 -22.89
N GLY A 261 14.74 11.37 -23.96
CA GLY A 261 14.85 12.09 -25.23
C GLY A 261 13.77 11.80 -26.25
N LEU A 262 12.79 10.95 -25.94
CA LEU A 262 11.71 10.63 -26.88
C LEU A 262 10.76 11.83 -27.04
N THR A 263 10.47 12.21 -28.29
CA THR A 263 9.54 13.28 -28.62
C THR A 263 8.36 12.75 -29.43
N GLY A 264 7.20 13.37 -29.28
CA GLY A 264 5.98 13.00 -30.01
C GLY A 264 4.74 13.54 -29.33
N ALA A 265 3.60 13.37 -29.97
CA ALA A 265 2.33 13.73 -29.35
C ALA A 265 2.02 12.77 -28.20
N ALA A 266 1.62 13.29 -27.05
CA ALA A 266 1.33 12.49 -25.86
C ALA A 266 0.36 11.32 -26.14
N GLY A 267 0.74 10.12 -25.71
CA GLY A 267 0.03 8.87 -25.96
C GLY A 267 0.30 8.25 -27.35
N ALA A 268 1.00 8.95 -28.27
CA ALA A 268 1.31 8.39 -29.56
C ALA A 268 2.34 7.26 -29.47
N VAL A 269 2.06 6.15 -30.12
CA VAL A 269 3.02 5.08 -30.36
C VAL A 269 4.07 5.60 -31.35
N ILE A 270 5.32 5.64 -30.94
CA ILE A 270 6.44 6.11 -31.75
C ILE A 270 7.12 4.93 -32.45
N GLU A 271 7.22 3.81 -31.75
CA GLU A 271 7.80 2.58 -32.29
C GLU A 271 6.97 1.38 -31.84
N ALA A 272 6.74 0.45 -32.76
CA ALA A 272 6.05 -0.81 -32.51
C ALA A 272 6.65 -1.89 -33.42
N ALA A 273 7.83 -2.42 -33.06
CA ALA A 273 8.52 -3.43 -33.83
C ALA A 273 9.39 -4.35 -32.96
N GLY A 274 9.31 -5.64 -33.16
CA GLY A 274 10.07 -6.62 -32.38
C GLY A 274 9.77 -6.52 -30.90
N ASP A 275 10.79 -6.28 -30.09
CA ASP A 275 10.65 -6.11 -28.62
C ASP A 275 10.45 -4.65 -28.19
N ARG A 276 10.26 -3.74 -29.14
CA ARG A 276 10.14 -2.31 -28.88
C ARG A 276 8.71 -1.84 -29.09
N LEU A 277 8.11 -1.38 -27.99
CA LEU A 277 6.84 -0.66 -27.97
C LEU A 277 7.06 0.61 -27.16
N THR A 278 7.22 1.74 -27.86
CA THR A 278 7.50 3.03 -27.24
C THR A 278 6.37 4.01 -27.44
N VAL A 279 6.03 4.77 -26.44
CA VAL A 279 4.92 5.70 -26.42
C VAL A 279 5.40 7.06 -25.91
N ALA A 280 5.07 8.13 -26.61
CA ALA A 280 5.39 9.49 -26.19
C ALA A 280 4.55 9.90 -24.97
N ALA A 281 5.17 10.63 -24.06
CA ALA A 281 4.54 11.25 -22.90
C ALA A 281 4.48 12.79 -23.09
N GLY A 282 3.94 13.52 -22.13
CA GLY A 282 3.96 14.99 -22.16
C GLY A 282 5.38 15.55 -22.23
N THR A 283 6.35 14.88 -21.61
CA THR A 283 7.79 15.12 -21.76
C THR A 283 8.52 13.78 -21.68
N GLY A 284 9.34 13.49 -22.70
CA GLY A 284 10.00 12.19 -22.85
C GLY A 284 9.04 11.11 -23.32
N GLY A 285 9.32 9.86 -23.06
CA GLY A 285 8.47 8.73 -23.42
C GLY A 285 8.69 7.52 -22.54
N ILE A 286 7.88 6.51 -22.79
CA ILE A 286 7.85 5.24 -22.08
C ILE A 286 8.16 4.10 -23.03
N ALA A 287 9.16 3.30 -22.74
CA ALA A 287 9.27 1.96 -23.27
C ALA A 287 8.36 1.05 -22.43
N ILE A 288 7.39 0.42 -23.05
CA ILE A 288 6.54 -0.58 -22.41
C ILE A 288 7.31 -1.90 -22.46
N LEU A 289 7.57 -2.50 -21.30
CA LEU A 289 8.34 -3.75 -21.16
C LEU A 289 7.43 -4.96 -20.92
N GLU A 290 6.27 -4.72 -20.28
CA GLU A 290 5.28 -5.74 -20.02
C GLU A 290 3.88 -5.13 -20.10
N ILE A 291 3.01 -5.73 -20.92
CA ILE A 291 1.65 -5.28 -21.16
C ILE A 291 0.66 -6.45 -21.05
N GLN A 292 -0.54 -6.20 -20.56
CA GLN A 292 -1.52 -7.24 -20.32
C GLN A 292 -2.90 -6.79 -20.81
N THR A 293 -3.54 -7.62 -21.61
CA THR A 293 -4.99 -7.49 -21.86
C THR A 293 -5.73 -7.93 -20.60
N GLU A 294 -6.76 -7.19 -20.22
CA GLU A 294 -7.55 -7.50 -19.01
C GLU A 294 -8.02 -8.96 -19.02
N GLY A 295 -7.79 -9.67 -17.92
CA GLY A 295 -8.16 -11.08 -17.74
C GLY A 295 -7.28 -12.10 -18.50
N LYS A 296 -6.22 -11.66 -19.17
CA LYS A 296 -5.24 -12.51 -19.85
C LYS A 296 -3.90 -12.52 -19.12
N ARG A 297 -2.95 -13.35 -19.54
CA ARG A 297 -1.57 -13.32 -19.03
C ARG A 297 -0.82 -12.06 -19.48
N PRO A 298 0.17 -11.62 -18.74
CA PRO A 298 1.11 -10.60 -19.19
C PRO A 298 1.89 -11.06 -20.44
N LEU A 299 2.26 -10.10 -21.28
CA LEU A 299 2.95 -10.30 -22.54
C LEU A 299 4.16 -9.37 -22.63
N SER A 300 5.26 -9.85 -23.23
CA SER A 300 6.32 -8.99 -23.74
C SER A 300 5.82 -8.15 -24.91
N PRO A 301 6.52 -7.05 -25.28
CA PRO A 301 6.15 -6.27 -26.48
C PRO A 301 6.09 -7.14 -27.74
N ARG A 302 7.03 -8.06 -27.95
CA ARG A 302 7.06 -8.99 -29.09
C ARG A 302 5.82 -9.85 -29.16
N GLU A 303 5.42 -10.48 -28.06
CA GLU A 303 4.21 -11.32 -28.01
C GLU A 303 2.95 -10.47 -28.22
N PHE A 304 2.93 -9.27 -27.64
CA PHE A 304 1.82 -8.34 -27.80
C PHE A 304 1.64 -7.91 -29.26
N LEU A 305 2.71 -7.48 -29.90
CA LEU A 305 2.69 -7.02 -31.28
C LEU A 305 2.39 -8.14 -32.29
N ALA A 306 2.73 -9.39 -32.00
CA ALA A 306 2.35 -10.54 -32.81
C ALA A 306 0.85 -10.78 -32.83
N GLY A 307 0.14 -10.44 -31.75
CA GLY A 307 -1.33 -10.63 -31.61
C GLY A 307 -2.16 -9.36 -31.82
N HIS A 308 -1.53 -8.20 -31.92
CA HIS A 308 -2.21 -6.90 -32.02
C HIS A 308 -1.57 -6.04 -33.10
N ARG A 309 -2.38 -5.60 -34.08
CA ARG A 309 -1.92 -4.64 -35.09
C ARG A 309 -1.74 -3.27 -34.46
N VAL A 310 -0.53 -2.94 -34.05
CA VAL A 310 -0.13 -1.64 -33.53
C VAL A 310 0.98 -1.09 -34.42
N THR A 311 0.81 0.16 -34.86
CA THR A 311 1.76 0.85 -35.73
C THR A 311 2.08 2.23 -35.16
N PRO A 312 3.20 2.84 -35.53
CA PRO A 312 3.44 4.24 -35.24
C PRO A 312 2.25 5.13 -35.63
N GLY A 313 1.90 6.08 -34.78
CA GLY A 313 0.75 6.95 -34.94
C GLY A 313 -0.53 6.47 -34.23
N HIS A 314 -0.67 5.19 -33.88
CA HIS A 314 -1.72 4.77 -32.95
C HIS A 314 -1.56 5.49 -31.61
N ARG A 315 -2.67 5.64 -30.86
CA ARG A 315 -2.62 6.41 -29.61
C ARG A 315 -3.24 5.66 -28.45
N PHE A 316 -2.51 5.68 -27.34
CA PHE A 316 -3.03 5.34 -26.04
C PHE A 316 -3.80 6.52 -25.42
N ALA A 317 -4.93 6.25 -24.77
CA ALA A 317 -5.81 7.25 -24.18
C ALA A 317 -6.26 6.84 -22.77
N PRO A 318 -6.57 7.79 -21.85
CA PRO A 318 -7.02 7.47 -20.50
C PRO A 318 -8.42 6.84 -20.45
N GLN A 319 -9.26 7.09 -21.46
CA GLN A 319 -10.63 6.58 -21.55
C GLN A 319 -10.93 6.05 -22.97
N PRO A 320 -11.92 5.13 -23.12
CA PRO A 320 -12.34 4.68 -24.43
C PRO A 320 -12.84 5.86 -25.26
N GLY A 321 -12.27 6.05 -26.48
CA GLY A 321 -12.70 7.09 -27.42
C GLY A 321 -12.27 8.52 -27.10
N SER A 322 -11.54 8.78 -26.04
CA SER A 322 -10.99 10.11 -25.76
C SER A 322 -9.80 10.41 -26.66
N MET A 323 -9.87 11.53 -27.41
CA MET A 323 -8.71 12.12 -28.09
C MET A 323 -7.93 12.95 -27.05
N PRO A 324 -6.60 12.80 -26.91
CA PRO A 324 -5.83 13.70 -26.06
C PRO A 324 -5.86 15.10 -26.66
N GLY A 325 -6.32 16.10 -25.91
CA GLY A 325 -6.24 17.50 -26.30
C GLY A 325 -7.56 18.29 -26.38
N THR A 326 -8.71 17.71 -26.12
CA THR A 326 -9.93 18.49 -25.89
C THR A 326 -10.14 18.66 -24.38
N SER A 327 -9.56 19.74 -23.83
CA SER A 327 -10.04 20.27 -22.56
C SER A 327 -11.52 20.63 -22.75
N GLY A 328 -12.41 19.83 -22.16
CA GLY A 328 -13.83 20.15 -22.10
C GLY A 328 -14.00 21.46 -21.33
N SER A 329 -14.25 22.55 -22.07
CA SER A 329 -14.84 23.74 -21.50
C SER A 329 -16.19 23.34 -20.91
N MET A 330 -16.31 23.46 -19.60
CA MET A 330 -17.60 23.36 -18.93
C MET A 330 -18.58 24.34 -19.59
N PRO A 331 -19.77 23.92 -20.01
CA PRO A 331 -20.79 24.87 -20.41
C PRO A 331 -21.22 25.64 -19.15
N GLY A 332 -20.97 26.95 -19.19
CA GLY A 332 -21.43 27.90 -18.21
C GLY A 332 -22.96 27.81 -18.07
N THR A 333 -23.43 27.61 -16.89
CA THR A 333 -24.86 27.68 -16.53
C THR A 333 -25.30 29.15 -16.64
N PRO A 334 -26.29 29.49 -17.46
CA PRO A 334 -26.91 30.81 -17.39
C PRO A 334 -27.84 30.81 -16.16
N GLY A 335 -27.52 31.67 -15.20
CA GLY A 335 -28.43 32.01 -14.12
C GLY A 335 -29.66 32.71 -14.67
N SER A 336 -30.85 32.25 -14.27
CA SER A 336 -32.06 33.05 -14.26
C SER A 336 -32.81 32.76 -12.98
N MET A 337 -32.83 33.74 -12.09
CA MET A 337 -33.83 33.87 -11.05
C MET A 337 -35.20 34.19 -11.66
N PRO A 338 -36.28 33.66 -11.10
CA PRO A 338 -37.56 34.40 -11.11
C PRO A 338 -37.92 34.87 -9.69
N GLY A 339 -38.32 36.13 -9.72
CA GLY A 339 -38.65 36.92 -8.54
C GLY A 339 -39.84 36.43 -7.74
N SER A 340 -39.87 37.00 -6.57
CA SER A 340 -40.93 37.00 -5.57
C SER A 340 -42.29 37.43 -6.12
N LYS A 341 -43.35 36.73 -5.73
CA LYS A 341 -44.64 37.32 -5.42
C LYS A 341 -45.46 36.45 -4.45
N LYS A 342 -45.83 37.12 -3.37
CA LYS A 342 -46.86 36.91 -2.34
C LYS A 342 -46.67 35.81 -1.33
#